data_1be3c32b925bb4cfe4302f1c5fdf86d3
#
_entry.id   1be3c32b925bb4cfe4302f1c5fdf86d3
#
_cell.length_a   1.000
_cell.length_b   1.000
_cell.length_c   1.000
_cell.angle_alpha   90.00
_cell.angle_beta   90.00
_cell.angle_gamma   90.00
#
_symmetry.space_group_name_H-M   'P 1'
#
loop_
_entity.id
_entity.type
_entity.pdbx_description
1 polymer ?
#
loop_
_entity_poly.entity_id
_entity_poly.type
_entity_poly.pdbx_seq_one_letter_code
_entity_poly.pdbx_strand_id
1 'polypeptide(L)'
;MQSRPVPFNSSGRGFGFRQRLAVGLALAQLATLVVPTCLASDQVIIITPHNRSICHEFGRAFARWHQAEFGTPAEVDWRSLGGTSDALKFVQSEFAAKPGGIGVDLFFGGGPEPFLLLTDKQWTEPCEVPAAVLDAIPRVANGVEIYDARHRWFGAALSSFGILQSTQLQRRLGLPFVRRWEELANPSLCGWVGAGDPRNSGTMNNMFEAFLQAYGWERGWELLTAIAGNIRRFDRLSSTTAKDVTLGETAYAFAIDFYAFSQIAAAGRTNLTFVLPDDFTAISIDGICVLKGAPHAEAARRFVQFVLGETGQRLWMLPRGHPDGPAQYSIERLPVRPDLYRRYRDTSNIAFSPFDLNQSFRYDSRLARDRREIVAALAGALLVDTEFELREAWRAIIQRGASAAERLALGRMPISEAEALAIAKATWKDAGYRNRQKLAWQFWAQEKYRRLARGIGHP
;
A
#
# COMPACT_ATOMS: atom_id res chain seq x y z
N MET A 1 9.08 -14.72 71.20
CA MET A 1 9.13 -13.94 72.43
C MET A 1 8.24 -12.76 72.19
N GLN A 2 6.99 -12.84 72.65
CA GLN A 2 6.45 -12.33 73.92
C GLN A 2 6.73 -10.82 74.00
N SER A 3 5.81 -9.91 74.29
CA SER A 3 4.47 -9.97 74.85
C SER A 3 3.94 -8.51 74.92
N ARG A 4 2.70 -8.33 74.68
CA ARG A 4 1.64 -7.48 75.27
C ARG A 4 1.98 -6.70 76.57
N PRO A 5 1.03 -5.85 77.18
CA PRO A 5 -0.12 -5.06 76.70
C PRO A 5 -0.34 -3.73 77.50
N VAL A 6 -1.28 -2.87 77.04
CA VAL A 6 -2.35 -2.03 77.70
C VAL A 6 -2.20 -1.70 79.20
N PRO A 7 -2.73 -0.55 79.83
CA PRO A 7 -4.15 -0.17 79.80
C PRO A 7 -4.51 1.34 79.96
N PHE A 8 -5.69 1.71 79.49
CA PHE A 8 -6.84 2.39 80.21
C PHE A 8 -6.59 3.36 81.38
N ASN A 9 -7.24 4.55 81.32
CA ASN A 9 -8.24 5.07 82.24
C ASN A 9 -8.61 6.53 81.89
N SER A 10 -9.80 6.91 81.58
CA SER A 10 -11.09 7.14 82.22
C SER A 10 -11.15 8.39 83.09
N SER A 11 -12.28 9.04 82.91
CA SER A 11 -13.02 10.02 83.75
C SER A 11 -12.84 11.47 83.35
N GLY A 12 -13.86 12.34 83.27
CA GLY A 12 -15.26 12.20 83.51
C GLY A 12 -15.87 13.60 83.74
N ARG A 13 -17.16 13.73 83.44
CA ARG A 13 -18.12 14.77 83.91
C ARG A 13 -17.86 16.22 83.47
N GLY A 14 -18.79 17.06 83.08
CA GLY A 14 -20.23 17.02 83.09
C GLY A 14 -20.83 18.40 82.87
N PHE A 15 -22.06 18.47 82.48
CA PHE A 15 -23.08 19.50 82.63
C PHE A 15 -22.92 20.92 82.01
N GLY A 16 -23.95 21.32 81.25
CA GLY A 16 -24.31 22.73 81.07
C GLY A 16 -25.27 23.04 79.92
N PHE A 17 -26.55 22.80 80.12
CA PHE A 17 -27.67 23.23 79.29
C PHE A 17 -27.77 24.79 79.32
N ARG A 18 -27.97 25.41 78.16
CA ARG A 18 -28.90 26.53 77.92
C ARG A 18 -29.04 26.93 76.45
N GLN A 19 -30.31 26.96 76.05
CA GLN A 19 -30.82 27.49 74.79
C GLN A 19 -30.43 28.97 74.56
N ARG A 20 -30.09 29.28 73.28
CA ARG A 20 -30.49 30.58 72.69
C ARG A 20 -30.77 30.37 71.21
N LEU A 21 -32.00 30.66 70.79
CA LEU A 21 -32.42 30.90 69.40
C LEU A 21 -31.57 32.03 68.81
N ALA A 22 -31.07 31.85 67.63
CA ALA A 22 -30.74 32.93 66.72
C ALA A 22 -31.03 32.48 65.29
N VAL A 23 -31.98 33.20 64.71
CA VAL A 23 -32.35 33.16 63.27
C VAL A 23 -31.13 33.52 62.47
N GLY A 24 -30.69 32.63 61.60
CA GLY A 24 -29.61 32.85 60.64
C GLY A 24 -30.03 32.37 59.24
N LEU A 25 -30.13 33.30 58.29
CA LEU A 25 -30.44 33.11 56.87
C LEU A 25 -29.74 31.89 56.27
N ALA A 26 -30.52 30.98 55.73
CA ALA A 26 -30.03 29.93 54.82
C ALA A 26 -29.73 30.56 53.45
N LEU A 27 -28.50 30.88 53.20
CA LEU A 27 -27.97 31.06 51.86
C LEU A 27 -27.83 29.67 51.24
N ALA A 28 -28.85 29.27 50.49
CA ALA A 28 -28.75 28.12 49.59
C ALA A 28 -27.73 28.45 48.47
N GLN A 29 -26.48 28.06 48.66
CA GLN A 29 -25.55 27.95 47.53
C GLN A 29 -26.06 26.84 46.62
N LEU A 30 -26.67 27.23 45.48
CA LEU A 30 -26.88 26.37 44.33
C LEU A 30 -25.49 26.05 43.78
N ALA A 31 -24.88 25.01 44.28
CA ALA A 31 -23.77 24.37 43.58
C ALA A 31 -24.36 23.74 42.31
N THR A 32 -24.29 24.47 41.20
CA THR A 32 -24.46 23.89 39.88
C THR A 32 -23.41 22.80 39.74
N LEU A 33 -23.81 21.56 39.97
CA LEU A 33 -23.08 20.38 39.53
C LEU A 33 -22.97 20.49 38.01
N VAL A 34 -21.88 21.04 37.55
CA VAL A 34 -21.43 20.83 36.17
C VAL A 34 -21.10 19.36 36.10
N VAL A 35 -22.10 18.51 35.80
CA VAL A 35 -21.89 17.16 35.38
C VAL A 35 -21.09 17.31 34.07
N PRO A 36 -19.83 16.84 33.99
CA PRO A 36 -19.17 16.81 32.74
C PRO A 36 -20.03 15.90 31.86
N THR A 37 -20.76 16.50 30.92
CA THR A 37 -21.33 15.74 29.80
C THR A 37 -20.16 15.08 29.13
N CYS A 38 -19.97 13.78 29.39
CA CYS A 38 -19.09 12.94 28.60
C CYS A 38 -19.70 12.95 27.20
N LEU A 39 -19.25 13.89 26.36
CA LEU A 39 -19.61 13.92 24.96
C LEU A 39 -19.21 12.56 24.42
N ALA A 40 -20.18 11.77 23.95
CA ALA A 40 -19.93 10.51 23.33
C ALA A 40 -18.92 10.77 22.21
N SER A 41 -17.82 10.02 22.19
CA SER A 41 -16.82 10.13 21.14
C SER A 41 -17.41 9.58 19.84
N ASP A 42 -17.30 10.34 18.76
CA ASP A 42 -17.62 9.83 17.43
C ASP A 42 -16.61 8.71 17.09
N GLN A 43 -17.11 7.55 16.70
CA GLN A 43 -16.29 6.39 16.36
C GLN A 43 -16.26 6.16 14.86
N VAL A 44 -15.12 5.74 14.31
CA VAL A 44 -14.98 5.28 12.94
C VAL A 44 -14.25 3.94 12.91
N ILE A 45 -14.86 2.92 12.34
CA ILE A 45 -14.30 1.57 12.23
C ILE A 45 -13.74 1.39 10.82
N ILE A 46 -12.43 1.18 10.70
CA ILE A 46 -11.72 1.17 9.42
C ILE A 46 -10.97 -0.15 9.21
N ILE A 47 -11.28 -0.87 8.14
CA ILE A 47 -10.44 -1.96 7.63
C ILE A 47 -9.35 -1.35 6.75
N THR A 48 -8.08 -1.72 7.04
CA THR A 48 -6.94 -1.17 6.33
C THR A 48 -5.77 -2.16 6.20
N PRO A 49 -5.08 -2.20 5.05
CA PRO A 49 -3.78 -2.85 4.90
C PRO A 49 -2.61 -1.94 5.30
N HIS A 50 -2.87 -0.70 5.70
CA HIS A 50 -1.85 0.25 6.07
C HIS A 50 -1.05 -0.20 7.30
N ASN A 51 0.22 0.19 7.35
CA ASN A 51 1.07 -0.05 8.50
C ASN A 51 0.66 0.82 9.71
N ARG A 52 1.17 0.46 10.88
CA ARG A 52 0.86 1.14 12.14
C ARG A 52 1.23 2.63 12.14
N SER A 53 2.26 3.03 11.39
CA SER A 53 2.69 4.43 11.33
C SER A 53 1.64 5.30 10.65
N ILE A 54 1.06 4.86 9.54
CA ILE A 54 -0.02 5.56 8.85
C ILE A 54 -1.26 5.63 9.75
N CYS A 55 -1.67 4.50 10.33
CA CYS A 55 -2.82 4.46 11.24
C CYS A 55 -2.66 5.42 12.42
N HIS A 56 -1.46 5.46 13.03
CA HIS A 56 -1.16 6.35 14.13
C HIS A 56 -1.27 7.82 13.75
N GLU A 57 -0.61 8.24 12.67
CA GLU A 57 -0.59 9.64 12.27
C GLU A 57 -1.96 10.12 11.81
N PHE A 58 -2.69 9.32 11.02
CA PHE A 58 -4.02 9.67 10.56
C PHE A 58 -5.04 9.67 11.68
N GLY A 59 -5.03 8.70 12.58
CA GLY A 59 -5.95 8.65 13.73
C GLY A 59 -5.76 9.84 14.67
N ARG A 60 -4.49 10.15 15.00
CA ARG A 60 -4.15 11.29 15.86
C ARG A 60 -4.52 12.64 15.22
N ALA A 61 -4.23 12.80 13.93
CA ALA A 61 -4.52 14.05 13.22
C ALA A 61 -6.03 14.21 12.99
N PHE A 62 -6.75 13.13 12.69
CA PHE A 62 -8.20 13.15 12.57
C PHE A 62 -8.88 13.56 13.89
N ALA A 63 -8.49 12.97 15.01
CA ALA A 63 -9.06 13.32 16.32
C ALA A 63 -8.90 14.83 16.62
N ARG A 64 -7.74 15.42 16.33
CA ARG A 64 -7.50 16.86 16.52
C ARG A 64 -8.32 17.71 15.54
N TRP A 65 -8.34 17.33 14.26
CA TRP A 65 -9.10 18.03 13.23
C TRP A 65 -10.59 17.99 13.54
N HIS A 66 -11.12 16.81 13.90
CA HIS A 66 -12.53 16.62 14.22
C HIS A 66 -12.95 17.44 15.44
N GLN A 67 -12.13 17.46 16.48
CA GLN A 67 -12.38 18.29 17.67
C GLN A 67 -12.38 19.80 17.32
N ALA A 68 -11.50 20.24 16.44
CA ALA A 68 -11.43 21.63 16.02
C ALA A 68 -12.62 22.06 15.15
N GLU A 69 -13.06 21.20 14.22
CA GLU A 69 -14.11 21.51 13.26
C GLU A 69 -15.53 21.29 13.82
N PHE A 70 -15.71 20.26 14.65
CA PHE A 70 -17.06 19.85 15.11
C PHE A 70 -17.27 19.96 16.63
N GLY A 71 -16.22 20.26 17.40
CA GLY A 71 -16.31 20.42 18.86
C GLY A 71 -16.49 19.11 19.62
N THR A 72 -16.47 17.95 18.95
CA THR A 72 -16.64 16.62 19.55
C THR A 72 -15.37 15.78 19.38
N PRO A 73 -15.01 14.95 20.38
CA PRO A 73 -13.91 14.02 20.23
C PRO A 73 -14.27 12.92 19.21
N ALA A 74 -13.26 12.40 18.51
CA ALA A 74 -13.42 11.29 17.60
C ALA A 74 -12.28 10.28 17.76
N GLU A 75 -12.61 8.99 17.60
CA GLU A 75 -11.66 7.87 17.68
C GLU A 75 -11.77 6.97 16.45
N VAL A 76 -10.64 6.37 16.05
CA VAL A 76 -10.59 5.44 14.94
C VAL A 76 -10.24 4.04 15.45
N ASP A 77 -11.14 3.08 15.21
CA ASP A 77 -10.89 1.65 15.42
C ASP A 77 -10.24 1.08 14.14
N TRP A 78 -8.93 0.87 14.19
CA TRP A 78 -8.15 0.35 13.09
C TRP A 78 -8.15 -1.19 13.06
N ARG A 79 -8.76 -1.78 12.02
CA ARG A 79 -8.77 -3.23 11.82
C ARG A 79 -7.78 -3.61 10.72
N SER A 80 -6.58 -4.00 11.11
CA SER A 80 -5.55 -4.50 10.22
C SER A 80 -5.62 -6.03 10.14
N LEU A 81 -5.96 -6.55 8.96
CA LEU A 81 -6.15 -7.98 8.69
C LEU A 81 -5.03 -8.58 7.83
N GLY A 82 -3.90 -7.89 7.71
CA GLY A 82 -2.81 -8.26 6.83
C GLY A 82 -2.72 -7.36 5.61
N GLY A 83 -2.39 -7.92 4.44
CA GLY A 83 -2.29 -7.17 3.19
C GLY A 83 -3.66 -6.88 2.55
N THR A 84 -3.64 -6.11 1.46
CA THR A 84 -4.85 -5.74 0.70
C THR A 84 -5.70 -6.95 0.31
N SER A 85 -5.07 -8.05 -0.10
CA SER A 85 -5.78 -9.27 -0.50
C SER A 85 -6.50 -9.94 0.68
N ASP A 86 -5.91 -9.92 1.86
CA ASP A 86 -6.52 -10.52 3.05
C ASP A 86 -7.68 -9.67 3.56
N ALA A 87 -7.50 -8.34 3.60
CA ALA A 87 -8.56 -7.40 3.93
C ALA A 87 -9.75 -7.51 2.98
N LEU A 88 -9.49 -7.62 1.67
CA LEU A 88 -10.53 -7.77 0.66
C LEU A 88 -11.29 -9.11 0.78
N LYS A 89 -10.59 -10.21 1.00
CA LYS A 89 -11.21 -11.54 1.22
C LYS A 89 -12.12 -11.53 2.44
N PHE A 90 -11.69 -10.88 3.53
CA PHE A 90 -12.52 -10.72 4.73
C PHE A 90 -13.80 -9.96 4.40
N VAL A 91 -13.69 -8.78 3.76
CA VAL A 91 -14.87 -7.97 3.38
C VAL A 91 -15.82 -8.74 2.47
N GLN A 92 -15.29 -9.49 1.50
CA GLN A 92 -16.10 -10.34 0.62
C GLN A 92 -16.85 -11.44 1.38
N SER A 93 -16.17 -12.10 2.33
CA SER A 93 -16.78 -13.14 3.16
C SER A 93 -17.89 -12.59 4.05
N GLU A 94 -17.64 -11.43 4.69
CA GLU A 94 -18.63 -10.80 5.56
C GLU A 94 -19.86 -10.32 4.80
N PHE A 95 -19.68 -9.67 3.63
CA PHE A 95 -20.82 -9.25 2.79
C PHE A 95 -21.59 -10.43 2.20
N ALA A 96 -20.95 -11.56 1.94
CA ALA A 96 -21.65 -12.78 1.54
C ALA A 96 -22.59 -13.30 2.64
N ALA A 97 -22.19 -13.15 3.91
CA ALA A 97 -22.99 -13.54 5.06
C ALA A 97 -24.01 -12.46 5.49
N LYS A 98 -23.65 -11.16 5.32
CA LYS A 98 -24.42 -10.02 5.80
C LYS A 98 -24.53 -8.93 4.71
N PRO A 99 -25.39 -9.10 3.69
CA PRO A 99 -25.46 -8.19 2.53
C PRO A 99 -25.88 -6.74 2.85
N GLY A 100 -26.47 -6.51 4.02
CA GLY A 100 -26.91 -5.17 4.46
C GLY A 100 -25.83 -4.30 5.10
N GLY A 101 -24.74 -4.90 5.56
CA GLY A 101 -23.65 -4.20 6.24
C GLY A 101 -22.84 -5.15 7.13
N ILE A 102 -21.57 -4.87 7.29
CA ILE A 102 -20.60 -5.76 7.96
C ILE A 102 -20.09 -5.20 9.31
N GLY A 103 -20.72 -4.12 9.80
CA GLY A 103 -20.28 -3.49 11.05
C GLY A 103 -18.93 -2.76 10.94
N VAL A 104 -18.58 -2.31 9.73
CA VAL A 104 -17.37 -1.53 9.42
C VAL A 104 -17.77 -0.34 8.58
N ASP A 105 -17.14 0.81 8.85
CA ASP A 105 -17.50 2.06 8.17
C ASP A 105 -16.73 2.27 6.87
N LEU A 106 -15.41 2.02 6.89
CA LEU A 106 -14.53 2.37 5.79
C LEU A 106 -13.62 1.21 5.40
N PHE A 107 -13.32 1.13 4.10
CA PHE A 107 -12.14 0.44 3.58
C PHE A 107 -11.13 1.51 3.15
N PHE A 108 -9.92 1.49 3.73
CA PHE A 108 -8.90 2.52 3.52
C PHE A 108 -7.54 1.90 3.21
N GLY A 109 -7.06 2.11 1.99
CA GLY A 109 -5.76 1.61 1.52
C GLY A 109 -5.86 0.49 0.49
N GLY A 110 -4.73 0.22 -0.15
CA GLY A 110 -4.61 -0.73 -1.26
C GLY A 110 -4.82 -0.08 -2.63
N GLY A 111 -4.45 -0.79 -3.68
CA GLY A 111 -4.58 -0.33 -5.06
C GLY A 111 -6.04 -0.13 -5.51
N PRO A 112 -6.27 0.17 -6.79
CA PRO A 112 -7.62 0.45 -7.31
C PRO A 112 -8.55 -0.77 -7.32
N GLU A 113 -8.02 -1.98 -7.42
CA GLU A 113 -8.80 -3.20 -7.63
C GLU A 113 -9.84 -3.47 -6.54
N PRO A 114 -9.55 -3.31 -5.23
CA PRO A 114 -10.56 -3.47 -4.18
C PRO A 114 -11.76 -2.55 -4.38
N PHE A 115 -11.52 -1.28 -4.71
CA PHE A 115 -12.56 -0.27 -4.86
C PHE A 115 -13.44 -0.52 -6.08
N LEU A 116 -12.84 -0.94 -7.20
CA LEU A 116 -13.57 -1.36 -8.39
C LEU A 116 -14.48 -2.57 -8.07
N LEU A 117 -13.93 -3.59 -7.39
CA LEU A 117 -14.69 -4.78 -7.01
C LEU A 117 -15.84 -4.45 -6.04
N LEU A 118 -15.56 -3.71 -4.97
CA LEU A 118 -16.57 -3.33 -3.98
C LEU A 118 -17.70 -2.52 -4.62
N THR A 119 -17.35 -1.65 -5.56
CA THR A 119 -18.29 -0.85 -6.33
C THR A 119 -19.16 -1.69 -7.28
N ASP A 120 -18.54 -2.62 -8.02
CA ASP A 120 -19.23 -3.55 -8.92
C ASP A 120 -20.24 -4.44 -8.15
N LYS A 121 -19.88 -4.80 -6.91
CA LYS A 121 -20.75 -5.57 -6.00
C LYS A 121 -21.79 -4.73 -5.26
N GLN A 122 -21.81 -3.42 -5.46
CA GLN A 122 -22.68 -2.48 -4.73
C GLN A 122 -22.51 -2.55 -3.20
N TRP A 123 -21.27 -2.72 -2.74
CA TRP A 123 -20.88 -2.74 -1.32
C TRP A 123 -20.27 -1.43 -0.84
N THR A 124 -20.29 -0.41 -1.69
CA THR A 124 -19.88 0.96 -1.36
C THR A 124 -21.08 1.89 -1.40
N GLU A 125 -21.04 2.93 -0.58
CA GLU A 125 -22.01 4.02 -0.61
C GLU A 125 -21.38 5.28 -1.18
N PRO A 126 -22.15 6.13 -1.89
CA PRO A 126 -21.68 7.46 -2.27
C PRO A 126 -21.35 8.29 -1.02
N CYS A 127 -20.25 9.03 -1.11
CA CYS A 127 -19.83 9.93 -0.04
C CYS A 127 -19.77 11.35 -0.59
N GLU A 128 -20.56 12.24 -0.04
CA GLU A 128 -20.49 13.65 -0.37
C GLU A 128 -19.25 14.27 0.27
N VAL A 129 -18.44 14.93 -0.55
CA VAL A 129 -17.24 15.67 -0.14
C VAL A 129 -17.47 17.12 -0.50
N PRO A 130 -17.18 18.09 0.40
CA PRO A 130 -17.33 19.50 0.11
C PRO A 130 -16.60 19.91 -1.17
N ALA A 131 -17.24 20.73 -2.01
CA ALA A 131 -16.67 21.17 -3.29
C ALA A 131 -15.27 21.79 -3.12
N ALA A 132 -15.06 22.60 -2.08
CA ALA A 132 -13.75 23.20 -1.78
C ALA A 132 -12.62 22.18 -1.57
N VAL A 133 -12.95 20.96 -1.14
CA VAL A 133 -11.97 19.86 -1.00
C VAL A 133 -11.78 19.15 -2.34
N LEU A 134 -12.88 18.84 -3.03
CA LEU A 134 -12.87 18.05 -4.25
C LEU A 134 -12.30 18.82 -5.46
N ASP A 135 -12.56 20.13 -5.55
CA ASP A 135 -12.05 21.00 -6.63
C ASP A 135 -10.51 21.08 -6.65
N ALA A 136 -9.86 20.79 -5.53
CA ALA A 136 -8.40 20.75 -5.43
C ALA A 136 -7.80 19.41 -5.90
N ILE A 137 -8.64 18.43 -6.26
CA ILE A 137 -8.22 17.08 -6.65
C ILE A 137 -8.69 16.81 -8.08
N PRO A 138 -7.78 16.65 -9.05
CA PRO A 138 -8.17 16.34 -10.41
C PRO A 138 -8.85 14.96 -10.47
N ARG A 139 -9.93 14.83 -11.24
CA ARG A 139 -10.62 13.55 -11.38
C ARG A 139 -9.75 12.49 -12.04
N VAL A 140 -8.84 12.90 -12.92
CA VAL A 140 -7.94 12.00 -13.66
C VAL A 140 -6.52 12.60 -13.64
N ALA A 141 -5.52 11.79 -13.35
CA ALA A 141 -4.11 12.13 -13.50
C ALA A 141 -3.37 11.00 -14.24
N ASN A 142 -2.64 11.34 -15.29
CA ASN A 142 -1.88 10.38 -16.12
C ASN A 142 -2.72 9.18 -16.61
N GLY A 143 -4.02 9.43 -16.91
CA GLY A 143 -4.95 8.39 -17.34
C GLY A 143 -5.55 7.54 -16.23
N VAL A 144 -5.15 7.76 -14.97
CA VAL A 144 -5.69 7.08 -13.80
C VAL A 144 -6.84 7.90 -13.20
N GLU A 145 -7.99 7.28 -13.00
CA GLU A 145 -9.06 7.91 -12.24
C GLU A 145 -8.65 8.04 -10.78
N ILE A 146 -8.71 9.28 -10.26
CA ILE A 146 -8.41 9.55 -8.84
C ILE A 146 -9.64 9.32 -7.97
N TYR A 147 -10.84 9.50 -8.50
CA TYR A 147 -12.08 9.17 -7.80
C TYR A 147 -13.20 8.78 -8.76
N ASP A 148 -14.12 7.96 -8.26
CA ASP A 148 -15.32 7.51 -9.01
C ASP A 148 -16.25 8.67 -9.34
N ALA A 149 -16.80 8.69 -10.54
CA ALA A 149 -17.72 9.73 -11.01
C ALA A 149 -19.01 9.85 -10.16
N ARG A 150 -19.37 8.81 -9.41
CA ARG A 150 -20.51 8.78 -8.48
C ARG A 150 -20.07 8.88 -7.02
N HIS A 151 -18.80 9.25 -6.77
CA HIS A 151 -18.22 9.43 -5.44
C HIS A 151 -18.32 8.20 -4.53
N ARG A 152 -18.24 7.00 -5.08
CA ARG A 152 -18.31 5.75 -4.32
C ARG A 152 -16.94 5.32 -3.77
N TRP A 153 -15.87 5.88 -4.29
CA TRP A 153 -14.51 5.76 -3.77
C TRP A 153 -13.66 6.95 -4.22
N PHE A 154 -12.57 7.18 -3.49
CA PHE A 154 -11.59 8.24 -3.76
C PHE A 154 -10.19 7.68 -3.60
N GLY A 155 -9.23 8.18 -4.39
CA GLY A 155 -7.82 8.04 -4.09
C GLY A 155 -7.47 8.93 -2.90
N ALA A 156 -6.95 8.34 -1.88
CA ALA A 156 -6.49 9.03 -0.67
C ALA A 156 -5.02 9.45 -0.79
N ALA A 157 -4.23 8.67 -1.53
CA ALA A 157 -2.86 8.95 -1.91
C ALA A 157 -2.59 8.39 -3.30
N LEU A 158 -1.48 8.78 -3.91
CA LEU A 158 -0.94 8.16 -5.10
C LEU A 158 0.29 7.34 -4.74
N SER A 159 0.64 6.44 -5.63
CA SER A 159 1.88 5.68 -5.60
C SER A 159 2.44 5.57 -7.01
N SER A 160 3.75 5.52 -7.10
CA SER A 160 4.48 5.29 -8.33
C SER A 160 5.37 4.06 -8.20
N PHE A 161 5.61 3.39 -9.32
CA PHE A 161 6.50 2.25 -9.38
C PHE A 161 7.81 2.65 -10.05
N GLY A 162 8.91 2.18 -9.50
CA GLY A 162 10.23 2.55 -9.98
C GLY A 162 11.31 1.59 -9.50
N ILE A 163 12.55 2.02 -9.69
CA ILE A 163 13.75 1.24 -9.38
C ILE A 163 14.45 1.90 -8.19
N LEU A 164 14.50 1.19 -7.06
CA LEU A 164 15.39 1.56 -5.97
C LEU A 164 16.79 1.06 -6.28
N GLN A 165 17.80 1.93 -6.18
CA GLN A 165 19.18 1.62 -6.53
C GLN A 165 20.13 2.01 -5.40
N SER A 166 21.14 1.17 -5.16
CA SER A 166 22.25 1.45 -4.27
C SER A 166 23.39 2.15 -5.02
N THR A 167 23.46 3.47 -4.90
CA THR A 167 24.57 4.26 -5.48
C THR A 167 25.91 3.90 -4.84
N GLN A 168 25.91 3.40 -3.60
CA GLN A 168 27.09 2.91 -2.92
C GLN A 168 27.65 1.63 -3.58
N LEU A 169 26.77 0.63 -3.83
CA LEU A 169 27.19 -0.61 -4.51
C LEU A 169 27.58 -0.36 -5.96
N GLN A 170 26.86 0.52 -6.68
CA GLN A 170 27.22 0.90 -8.04
C GLN A 170 28.65 1.42 -8.12
N ARG A 171 29.03 2.38 -7.26
CA ARG A 171 30.39 2.90 -7.21
C ARG A 171 31.42 1.85 -6.82
N ARG A 172 31.09 0.98 -5.85
CA ARG A 172 32.02 -0.05 -5.34
C ARG A 172 32.28 -1.17 -6.33
N LEU A 173 31.26 -1.58 -7.09
CA LEU A 173 31.29 -2.75 -7.98
C LEU A 173 31.36 -2.39 -9.45
N GLY A 174 31.37 -1.11 -9.83
CA GLY A 174 31.34 -0.66 -11.22
C GLY A 174 30.03 -0.98 -11.94
N LEU A 175 28.90 -1.08 -11.20
CA LEU A 175 27.60 -1.37 -11.78
C LEU A 175 26.98 -0.10 -12.39
N PRO A 176 26.22 -0.21 -13.51
CA PRO A 176 25.68 0.95 -14.20
C PRO A 176 24.56 1.62 -13.38
N PHE A 177 24.37 2.92 -13.60
CA PHE A 177 23.15 3.60 -13.16
C PHE A 177 22.02 3.26 -14.14
N VAL A 178 20.90 2.77 -13.62
CA VAL A 178 19.74 2.31 -14.41
C VAL A 178 18.67 3.41 -14.45
N ARG A 179 18.21 3.76 -15.66
CA ARG A 179 17.13 4.75 -15.88
C ARG A 179 15.89 4.15 -16.51
N ARG A 180 15.98 2.97 -17.10
CA ARG A 180 14.91 2.29 -17.83
C ARG A 180 14.71 0.90 -17.29
N TRP A 181 13.48 0.42 -17.33
CA TRP A 181 13.17 -0.94 -16.89
C TRP A 181 13.93 -1.99 -17.67
N GLU A 182 14.03 -1.82 -19.01
CA GLU A 182 14.74 -2.79 -19.88
C GLU A 182 16.23 -2.92 -19.53
N GLU A 183 16.83 -1.91 -18.91
CA GLU A 183 18.24 -1.96 -18.50
C GLU A 183 18.46 -2.93 -17.33
N LEU A 184 17.42 -3.29 -16.56
CA LEU A 184 17.50 -4.35 -15.55
C LEU A 184 17.76 -5.74 -16.16
N ALA A 185 17.51 -5.91 -17.47
CA ALA A 185 17.86 -7.12 -18.23
C ALA A 185 19.34 -7.17 -18.67
N ASN A 186 20.16 -6.16 -18.29
CA ASN A 186 21.59 -6.16 -18.61
C ASN A 186 22.29 -7.35 -17.93
N PRO A 187 23.04 -8.17 -18.65
CA PRO A 187 23.79 -9.31 -18.11
C PRO A 187 24.73 -8.98 -16.94
N SER A 188 25.29 -7.76 -16.91
CA SER A 188 26.18 -7.33 -15.81
C SER A 188 25.47 -7.23 -14.45
N LEU A 189 24.13 -7.25 -14.44
CA LEU A 189 23.32 -7.18 -13.22
C LEU A 189 22.95 -8.56 -12.65
N CYS A 190 23.50 -9.65 -13.20
CA CYS A 190 23.18 -11.01 -12.76
C CYS A 190 23.44 -11.19 -11.26
N GLY A 191 22.39 -11.52 -10.50
CA GLY A 191 22.41 -11.67 -9.04
C GLY A 191 22.33 -10.35 -8.24
N TRP A 192 22.16 -9.21 -8.91
CA TRP A 192 22.10 -7.90 -8.23
C TRP A 192 20.70 -7.25 -8.22
N VAL A 193 19.70 -7.89 -8.82
CA VAL A 193 18.32 -7.39 -8.85
C VAL A 193 17.48 -8.11 -7.79
N GLY A 194 16.63 -7.38 -7.08
CA GLY A 194 15.62 -7.90 -6.15
C GLY A 194 14.21 -7.67 -6.67
N ALA A 195 13.32 -8.66 -6.48
CA ALA A 195 11.90 -8.55 -6.78
C ALA A 195 11.06 -9.35 -5.79
N GLY A 196 9.81 -8.93 -5.58
CA GLY A 196 8.85 -9.71 -4.81
C GLY A 196 8.13 -10.75 -5.67
N ASP A 197 7.59 -11.79 -5.03
CA ASP A 197 6.73 -12.78 -5.69
C ASP A 197 5.36 -12.13 -6.03
N PRO A 198 4.97 -12.03 -7.30
CA PRO A 198 3.71 -11.39 -7.72
C PRO A 198 2.45 -12.15 -7.24
N ARG A 199 2.57 -13.38 -6.77
CA ARG A 199 1.46 -14.14 -6.16
C ARG A 199 1.13 -13.64 -4.76
N ASN A 200 2.13 -13.13 -4.04
CA ASN A 200 2.04 -12.68 -2.64
C ASN A 200 2.06 -11.16 -2.50
N SER A 201 2.67 -10.47 -3.45
CA SER A 201 2.79 -9.01 -3.48
C SER A 201 1.90 -8.39 -4.54
N GLY A 202 0.86 -7.67 -4.10
CA GLY A 202 -0.01 -6.89 -5.00
C GLY A 202 0.79 -5.83 -5.77
N THR A 203 1.77 -5.21 -5.14
CA THR A 203 2.72 -4.28 -5.77
C THR A 203 3.43 -4.93 -6.97
N MET A 204 4.02 -6.11 -6.78
CA MET A 204 4.73 -6.80 -7.86
C MET A 204 3.80 -7.29 -8.96
N ASN A 205 2.61 -7.76 -8.61
CA ASN A 205 1.61 -8.11 -9.61
C ASN A 205 1.25 -6.92 -10.50
N ASN A 206 1.02 -5.76 -9.90
CA ASN A 206 0.71 -4.53 -10.64
C ASN A 206 1.89 -4.06 -11.50
N MET A 207 3.13 -4.22 -11.03
CA MET A 207 4.32 -3.88 -11.83
C MET A 207 4.49 -4.82 -13.02
N PHE A 208 4.33 -6.13 -12.84
CA PHE A 208 4.37 -7.10 -13.94
C PHE A 208 3.27 -6.82 -14.96
N GLU A 209 2.07 -6.53 -14.48
CA GLU A 209 0.96 -6.11 -15.34
C GLU A 209 1.29 -4.83 -16.12
N ALA A 210 1.90 -3.84 -15.48
CA ALA A 210 2.32 -2.60 -16.15
C ALA A 210 3.36 -2.85 -17.25
N PHE A 211 4.29 -3.79 -17.04
CA PHE A 211 5.23 -4.24 -18.09
C PHE A 211 4.49 -4.81 -19.30
N LEU A 212 3.51 -5.69 -19.05
CA LEU A 212 2.76 -6.33 -20.13
C LEU A 212 1.89 -5.34 -20.90
N GLN A 213 1.39 -4.30 -20.23
CA GLN A 213 0.64 -3.23 -20.89
C GLN A 213 1.55 -2.26 -21.66
N ALA A 214 2.73 -1.94 -21.12
CA ALA A 214 3.64 -0.99 -21.74
C ALA A 214 4.39 -1.56 -22.93
N TYR A 215 4.86 -2.80 -22.84
CA TYR A 215 5.65 -3.44 -23.89
C TYR A 215 4.87 -4.43 -24.77
N GLY A 216 3.61 -4.74 -24.41
CA GLY A 216 2.84 -5.84 -24.98
C GLY A 216 3.21 -7.20 -24.37
N TRP A 217 2.38 -8.22 -24.61
CA TRP A 217 2.49 -9.53 -23.98
C TRP A 217 3.83 -10.21 -24.25
N GLU A 218 4.21 -10.37 -25.52
CA GLU A 218 5.42 -11.10 -25.92
C GLU A 218 6.69 -10.39 -25.43
N ARG A 219 6.82 -9.09 -25.75
CA ARG A 219 8.01 -8.31 -25.36
C ARG A 219 8.09 -8.09 -23.86
N GLY A 220 6.95 -7.88 -23.22
CA GLY A 220 6.87 -7.73 -21.76
C GLY A 220 7.37 -8.97 -21.04
N TRP A 221 6.94 -10.16 -21.45
CA TRP A 221 7.43 -11.43 -20.89
C TRP A 221 8.88 -11.71 -21.24
N GLU A 222 9.34 -11.36 -22.44
CA GLU A 222 10.76 -11.44 -22.79
C GLU A 222 11.62 -10.65 -21.81
N LEU A 223 11.27 -9.38 -21.57
CA LEU A 223 11.99 -8.52 -20.65
C LEU A 223 11.90 -9.03 -19.21
N LEU A 224 10.70 -9.36 -18.74
CA LEU A 224 10.50 -9.88 -17.37
C LEU A 224 11.29 -11.16 -17.12
N THR A 225 11.38 -12.06 -18.12
CA THR A 225 12.16 -13.30 -17.99
C THR A 225 13.66 -13.02 -17.96
N ALA A 226 14.18 -12.11 -18.79
CA ALA A 226 15.58 -11.73 -18.78
C ALA A 226 15.95 -11.02 -17.45
N ILE A 227 15.09 -10.11 -16.96
CA ILE A 227 15.27 -9.47 -15.66
C ILE A 227 15.23 -10.51 -14.54
N ALA A 228 14.30 -11.48 -14.61
CA ALA A 228 14.20 -12.57 -13.64
C ALA A 228 15.47 -13.43 -13.57
N GLY A 229 16.18 -13.60 -14.70
CA GLY A 229 17.51 -14.22 -14.76
C GLY A 229 18.57 -13.45 -13.95
N ASN A 230 18.41 -12.14 -13.80
CA ASN A 230 19.28 -11.27 -12.99
C ASN A 230 18.86 -11.18 -11.52
N ILE A 231 17.66 -11.68 -11.18
CA ILE A 231 17.15 -11.65 -9.82
C ILE A 231 17.95 -12.58 -8.92
N ARG A 232 18.37 -12.09 -7.76
CA ARG A 232 19.07 -12.87 -6.73
C ARG A 232 18.14 -13.89 -6.08
N ARG A 233 16.94 -13.44 -5.71
CA ARG A 233 15.83 -14.26 -5.19
C ARG A 233 14.53 -13.49 -5.30
N PHE A 234 13.42 -14.20 -5.35
CA PHE A 234 12.10 -13.62 -5.21
C PHE A 234 11.68 -13.62 -3.73
N ASP A 235 11.46 -12.44 -3.16
CA ASP A 235 10.98 -12.30 -1.80
C ASP A 235 9.45 -12.40 -1.75
N ARG A 236 8.93 -12.80 -0.59
CA ARG A 236 7.48 -12.85 -0.42
C ARG A 236 6.81 -11.47 -0.53
N LEU A 237 7.47 -10.41 -0.07
CA LEU A 237 6.93 -9.05 0.02
C LEU A 237 7.87 -8.04 -0.63
N SER A 238 7.31 -7.05 -1.34
CA SER A 238 8.08 -5.95 -1.95
C SER A 238 8.78 -5.05 -0.93
N SER A 239 8.31 -5.00 0.33
CA SER A 239 8.99 -4.27 1.39
C SER A 239 10.33 -4.90 1.78
N THR A 240 10.45 -6.22 1.66
CA THR A 240 11.70 -6.96 1.90
C THR A 240 12.74 -6.61 0.84
N THR A 241 12.33 -6.59 -0.44
CA THR A 241 13.25 -6.28 -1.55
C THR A 241 13.84 -4.87 -1.44
N ALA A 242 13.05 -3.89 -1.03
CA ALA A 242 13.57 -2.54 -0.78
C ALA A 242 14.59 -2.52 0.36
N LYS A 243 14.35 -3.29 1.44
CA LYS A 243 15.28 -3.44 2.55
C LYS A 243 16.57 -4.14 2.14
N ASP A 244 16.51 -5.13 1.25
CA ASP A 244 17.69 -5.85 0.75
C ASP A 244 18.66 -4.92 0.01
N VAL A 245 18.16 -3.89 -0.69
CA VAL A 245 19.02 -2.85 -1.29
C VAL A 245 19.73 -2.04 -0.22
N THR A 246 19.05 -1.72 0.88
CA THR A 246 19.65 -0.99 2.02
C THR A 246 20.72 -1.82 2.71
N LEU A 247 20.51 -3.13 2.84
CA LEU A 247 21.46 -4.07 3.44
C LEU A 247 22.62 -4.45 2.53
N GLY A 248 22.59 -4.05 1.25
CA GLY A 248 23.61 -4.39 0.26
C GLY A 248 23.52 -5.82 -0.29
N GLU A 249 22.40 -6.51 -0.06
CA GLU A 249 22.14 -7.84 -0.61
C GLU A 249 21.85 -7.79 -2.11
N THR A 250 21.22 -6.71 -2.58
CA THR A 250 20.99 -6.39 -3.98
C THR A 250 21.38 -4.94 -4.26
N ALA A 251 21.71 -4.63 -5.52
CA ALA A 251 22.02 -3.26 -5.93
C ALA A 251 20.81 -2.53 -6.51
N TYR A 252 19.84 -3.27 -6.99
CA TYR A 252 18.61 -2.77 -7.61
C TYR A 252 17.42 -3.56 -7.09
N ALA A 253 16.26 -2.91 -6.97
CA ALA A 253 15.00 -3.58 -6.71
C ALA A 253 13.84 -2.88 -7.42
N PHE A 254 12.88 -3.69 -7.86
CA PHE A 254 11.54 -3.20 -8.10
C PHE A 254 10.96 -2.64 -6.81
N ALA A 255 10.53 -1.39 -6.82
CA ALA A 255 10.01 -0.76 -5.62
C ALA A 255 8.79 0.12 -5.92
N ILE A 256 7.88 0.17 -4.97
CA ILE A 256 6.90 1.24 -4.88
C ILE A 256 7.52 2.40 -4.08
N ASP A 257 7.20 3.61 -4.44
CA ASP A 257 7.81 4.84 -3.96
C ASP A 257 7.95 4.92 -2.44
N PHE A 258 6.89 4.67 -1.69
CA PHE A 258 6.91 4.84 -0.23
C PHE A 258 7.81 3.81 0.48
N TYR A 259 8.01 2.59 -0.07
CA TYR A 259 9.03 1.69 0.46
C TYR A 259 10.43 2.19 0.13
N ALA A 260 10.62 2.69 -1.10
CA ALA A 260 11.90 3.26 -1.51
C ALA A 260 12.27 4.49 -0.68
N PHE A 261 11.35 5.44 -0.51
CA PHE A 261 11.59 6.65 0.29
C PHE A 261 11.84 6.33 1.77
N SER A 262 11.13 5.36 2.33
CA SER A 262 11.39 4.89 3.70
C SER A 262 12.82 4.37 3.86
N GLN A 263 13.34 3.61 2.87
CA GLN A 263 14.73 3.14 2.88
C GLN A 263 15.73 4.27 2.65
N ILE A 264 15.44 5.21 1.77
CA ILE A 264 16.27 6.40 1.52
C ILE A 264 16.35 7.28 2.78
N ALA A 265 15.23 7.44 3.50
CA ALA A 265 15.21 8.18 4.76
C ALA A 265 16.09 7.52 5.83
N ALA A 266 16.12 6.19 5.87
CA ALA A 266 16.92 5.42 6.82
C ALA A 266 18.43 5.39 6.47
N ALA A 267 18.76 5.20 5.18
CA ALA A 267 20.15 4.98 4.73
C ALA A 267 20.86 6.24 4.21
N GLY A 268 20.11 7.30 3.91
CA GLY A 268 20.60 8.56 3.33
C GLY A 268 20.60 8.59 1.80
N ARG A 269 20.30 9.77 1.26
CA ARG A 269 20.16 10.04 -0.19
C ARG A 269 21.46 9.89 -0.99
N THR A 270 22.61 9.90 -0.33
CA THR A 270 23.91 9.65 -0.96
C THR A 270 24.18 8.17 -1.22
N ASN A 271 23.47 7.28 -0.54
CA ASN A 271 23.65 5.83 -0.60
C ASN A 271 22.59 5.14 -1.44
N LEU A 272 21.37 5.66 -1.45
CA LEU A 272 20.22 5.11 -2.18
C LEU A 272 19.57 6.18 -3.04
N THR A 273 19.05 5.76 -4.18
CA THR A 273 18.25 6.59 -5.11
C THR A 273 17.05 5.81 -5.59
N PHE A 274 15.88 6.46 -5.65
CA PHE A 274 14.70 5.94 -6.31
C PHE A 274 14.54 6.64 -7.66
N VAL A 275 14.44 5.85 -8.72
CA VAL A 275 14.31 6.31 -10.11
C VAL A 275 12.93 5.94 -10.63
N LEU A 276 12.20 6.92 -11.15
CA LEU A 276 11.07 6.69 -12.03
C LEU A 276 11.63 6.41 -13.43
N PRO A 277 11.40 5.23 -14.01
CA PRO A 277 12.02 4.87 -15.28
C PRO A 277 11.53 5.73 -16.44
N ASP A 278 12.45 6.07 -17.34
CA ASP A 278 12.20 6.95 -18.49
C ASP A 278 11.31 6.30 -19.56
N ASP A 279 11.27 4.98 -19.62
CA ASP A 279 10.48 4.21 -20.58
C ASP A 279 8.99 4.15 -20.23
N PHE A 280 8.65 3.91 -18.97
CA PHE A 280 7.30 4.10 -18.45
C PHE A 280 7.29 4.09 -16.92
N THR A 281 6.32 4.75 -16.34
CA THR A 281 5.96 4.65 -14.90
C THR A 281 4.47 4.48 -14.77
N ALA A 282 4.04 3.52 -13.98
CA ALA A 282 2.65 3.39 -13.60
C ALA A 282 2.39 4.21 -12.35
N ILE A 283 1.35 5.05 -12.40
CA ILE A 283 0.77 5.70 -11.23
C ILE A 283 -0.45 4.88 -10.82
N SER A 284 -0.62 4.71 -9.54
CA SER A 284 -1.75 3.99 -8.96
C SER A 284 -2.34 4.79 -7.81
N ILE A 285 -3.62 4.63 -7.53
CA ILE A 285 -4.24 5.19 -6.34
C ILE A 285 -4.06 4.24 -5.14
N ASP A 286 -4.10 4.84 -3.97
CA ASP A 286 -4.34 4.17 -2.70
C ASP A 286 -5.67 4.70 -2.17
N GLY A 287 -6.71 3.88 -2.18
CA GLY A 287 -8.08 4.37 -2.13
C GLY A 287 -8.70 4.43 -0.74
N ILE A 288 -9.88 5.06 -0.68
CA ILE A 288 -10.78 5.08 0.48
C ILE A 288 -12.23 5.05 0.00
N CYS A 289 -13.08 4.28 0.68
CA CYS A 289 -14.54 4.27 0.42
C CYS A 289 -15.34 4.03 1.70
N VAL A 290 -16.58 4.54 1.71
CA VAL A 290 -17.58 4.20 2.71
C VAL A 290 -18.22 2.87 2.31
N LEU A 291 -18.25 1.93 3.25
CA LEU A 291 -18.88 0.63 3.04
C LEU A 291 -20.38 0.69 3.25
N LYS A 292 -21.10 -0.14 2.53
CA LYS A 292 -22.55 -0.25 2.66
C LYS A 292 -22.95 -0.63 4.08
N GLY A 293 -23.95 0.10 4.63
CA GLY A 293 -24.46 -0.11 5.97
C GLY A 293 -23.44 0.25 7.06
N ALA A 294 -22.58 1.25 6.82
CA ALA A 294 -21.66 1.81 7.79
C ALA A 294 -22.36 2.22 9.08
N PRO A 295 -22.01 1.66 10.25
CA PRO A 295 -22.70 1.96 11.51
C PRO A 295 -22.51 3.42 11.95
N HIS A 296 -21.39 4.06 11.59
CA HIS A 296 -21.06 5.45 11.96
C HIS A 296 -20.89 6.30 10.70
N ALA A 297 -21.89 6.28 9.81
CA ALA A 297 -21.81 6.85 8.46
C ALA A 297 -21.39 8.34 8.44
N GLU A 298 -21.85 9.16 9.40
CA GLU A 298 -21.50 10.58 9.48
C GLU A 298 -20.02 10.77 9.83
N ALA A 299 -19.54 10.10 10.86
CA ALA A 299 -18.12 10.14 11.25
C ALA A 299 -17.22 9.58 10.15
N ALA A 300 -17.67 8.55 9.42
CA ALA A 300 -16.98 8.00 8.27
C ALA A 300 -16.84 9.04 7.13
N ARG A 301 -17.91 9.78 6.80
CA ARG A 301 -17.86 10.86 5.79
C ARG A 301 -16.89 11.97 6.22
N ARG A 302 -16.91 12.36 7.50
CA ARG A 302 -15.94 13.34 8.05
C ARG A 302 -14.51 12.82 7.95
N PHE A 303 -14.28 11.53 8.18
CA PHE A 303 -12.95 10.94 8.00
C PHE A 303 -12.50 11.00 6.53
N VAL A 304 -13.37 10.70 5.57
CA VAL A 304 -13.08 10.83 4.13
C VAL A 304 -12.77 12.30 3.79
N GLN A 305 -13.57 13.25 4.27
CA GLN A 305 -13.33 14.68 4.08
C GLN A 305 -11.97 15.11 4.66
N PHE A 306 -11.62 14.65 5.85
CA PHE A 306 -10.31 14.91 6.47
C PHE A 306 -9.16 14.35 5.63
N VAL A 307 -9.27 13.09 5.18
CA VAL A 307 -8.23 12.43 4.38
C VAL A 307 -7.98 13.16 3.07
N LEU A 308 -9.03 13.60 2.38
CA LEU A 308 -8.95 14.30 1.10
C LEU A 308 -8.64 15.80 1.26
N GLY A 309 -8.90 16.36 2.42
CA GLY A 309 -8.61 17.74 2.79
C GLY A 309 -7.12 18.01 2.90
N GLU A 310 -6.76 19.29 2.88
CA GLU A 310 -5.34 19.70 2.95
C GLU A 310 -4.64 19.13 4.18
N THR A 311 -5.30 19.12 5.35
CA THR A 311 -4.74 18.61 6.61
C THR A 311 -4.34 17.12 6.49
N GLY A 312 -5.21 16.27 5.95
CA GLY A 312 -4.90 14.86 5.73
C GLY A 312 -3.83 14.66 4.65
N GLN A 313 -3.91 15.44 3.57
CA GLN A 313 -2.98 15.29 2.44
C GLN A 313 -1.55 15.73 2.78
N ARG A 314 -1.37 16.70 3.68
CA ARG A 314 -0.04 17.11 4.17
C ARG A 314 0.65 16.01 4.97
N LEU A 315 -0.10 15.14 5.67
CA LEU A 315 0.48 14.01 6.41
C LEU A 315 1.25 13.04 5.50
N TRP A 316 0.80 12.89 4.25
CA TRP A 316 1.46 11.99 3.31
C TRP A 316 2.87 12.44 2.96
N MET A 317 3.09 13.75 2.76
CA MET A 317 4.30 14.24 2.12
C MET A 317 5.27 15.01 3.04
N LEU A 318 4.78 15.61 4.13
CA LEU A 318 5.63 16.43 4.98
C LEU A 318 6.51 15.57 5.90
N PRO A 319 7.72 16.04 6.24
CA PRO A 319 8.61 15.31 7.14
C PRO A 319 8.05 15.29 8.56
N ARG A 320 8.43 14.28 9.31
CA ARG A 320 8.13 14.16 10.73
C ARG A 320 8.56 15.41 11.50
N GLY A 321 7.67 15.89 12.37
CA GLY A 321 7.92 17.06 13.23
C GLY A 321 7.64 18.40 12.55
N HIS A 322 7.25 18.42 11.29
CA HIS A 322 6.72 19.64 10.68
C HIS A 322 5.40 20.03 11.38
N PRO A 323 5.14 21.31 11.69
CA PRO A 323 3.91 21.74 12.38
C PRO A 323 2.61 21.22 11.77
N ASP A 324 2.57 21.17 10.45
CA ASP A 324 1.43 20.69 9.64
C ASP A 324 1.56 19.25 9.16
N GLY A 325 2.62 18.55 9.55
CA GLY A 325 2.95 17.21 9.10
C GLY A 325 2.70 16.14 10.16
N PRO A 326 3.19 14.92 9.89
CA PRO A 326 3.15 13.82 10.84
C PRO A 326 4.02 14.11 12.06
N ALA A 327 3.59 13.67 13.23
CA ALA A 327 4.25 13.99 14.47
C ALA A 327 5.38 13.03 14.82
N GLN A 328 5.13 11.73 14.64
CA GLN A 328 6.03 10.66 15.09
C GLN A 328 6.68 9.90 13.95
N TYR A 329 5.98 9.69 12.84
CA TYR A 329 6.43 8.85 11.72
C TYR A 329 6.34 9.60 10.39
N SER A 330 7.45 9.74 9.66
CA SER A 330 7.41 10.14 8.25
C SER A 330 6.69 9.06 7.42
N ILE A 331 5.77 9.47 6.55
CA ILE A 331 4.99 8.56 5.72
C ILE A 331 5.55 8.53 4.29
N GLU A 332 5.87 9.70 3.74
CA GLU A 332 6.55 9.89 2.45
C GLU A 332 5.79 9.25 1.27
N ARG A 333 4.50 9.56 1.16
CA ARG A 333 3.63 9.17 0.05
C ARG A 333 3.18 10.36 -0.76
N LEU A 334 2.74 10.09 -2.00
CA LEU A 334 2.29 11.11 -2.95
C LEU A 334 0.86 11.57 -2.64
N PRO A 335 0.63 12.83 -2.26
CA PRO A 335 -0.73 13.36 -2.10
C PRO A 335 -1.49 13.42 -3.43
N VAL A 336 -2.83 13.39 -3.37
CA VAL A 336 -3.70 13.55 -4.54
C VAL A 336 -3.95 15.01 -4.94
N ARG A 337 -3.38 15.96 -4.20
CA ARG A 337 -3.51 17.40 -4.42
C ARG A 337 -2.28 17.98 -5.10
N PRO A 338 -2.37 18.43 -6.38
CA PRO A 338 -1.25 18.98 -7.13
C PRO A 338 -0.64 20.25 -6.54
N ASP A 339 -1.47 21.09 -5.88
CA ASP A 339 -1.04 22.35 -5.28
C ASP A 339 0.02 22.17 -4.18
N LEU A 340 -0.03 21.06 -3.45
CA LEU A 340 0.88 20.79 -2.34
C LEU A 340 2.31 20.56 -2.80
N TYR A 341 2.53 19.95 -3.98
CA TYR A 341 3.88 19.72 -4.52
C TYR A 341 4.64 21.01 -4.78
N ARG A 342 3.97 22.05 -5.26
CA ARG A 342 4.58 23.38 -5.46
C ARG A 342 4.80 24.09 -4.13
N ARG A 343 3.80 24.04 -3.24
CA ARG A 343 3.82 24.75 -1.96
C ARG A 343 4.90 24.23 -1.01
N TYR A 344 5.14 22.93 -0.99
CA TYR A 344 6.06 22.26 -0.06
C TYR A 344 7.31 21.70 -0.75
N ARG A 345 7.66 22.24 -1.92
CA ARG A 345 8.78 21.77 -2.73
C ARG A 345 10.11 21.68 -1.96
N ASP A 346 10.40 22.71 -1.17
CA ASP A 346 11.66 22.81 -0.44
C ASP A 346 11.61 22.12 0.94
N THR A 347 10.44 21.73 1.38
CA THR A 347 10.21 21.13 2.70
C THR A 347 10.01 19.62 2.60
N SER A 348 9.33 19.15 1.56
CA SER A 348 9.02 17.74 1.35
C SER A 348 10.25 16.94 0.93
N ASN A 349 10.31 15.68 1.34
CA ASN A 349 11.29 14.72 0.82
C ASN A 349 10.95 14.19 -0.59
N ILE A 350 9.76 14.47 -1.10
CA ILE A 350 9.30 14.05 -2.43
C ILE A 350 9.84 15.01 -3.47
N ALA A 351 10.69 14.50 -4.36
CA ALA A 351 11.43 15.32 -5.33
C ALA A 351 10.69 15.56 -6.66
N PHE A 352 9.51 14.97 -6.87
CA PHE A 352 8.75 15.06 -8.12
C PHE A 352 7.25 15.16 -7.84
N SER A 353 6.50 15.63 -8.84
CA SER A 353 5.03 15.60 -8.83
C SER A 353 4.53 14.56 -9.84
N PRO A 354 3.67 13.61 -9.44
CA PRO A 354 3.09 12.65 -10.38
C PRO A 354 2.18 13.31 -11.43
N PHE A 355 1.75 14.54 -11.19
CA PHE A 355 0.92 15.31 -12.13
C PHE A 355 1.73 15.97 -13.27
N ASP A 356 3.05 16.10 -13.08
CA ASP A 356 3.96 16.73 -14.06
C ASP A 356 4.64 15.68 -14.96
N LEU A 357 4.32 14.39 -14.80
CA LEU A 357 4.88 13.32 -15.63
C LEU A 357 4.30 13.38 -17.04
N ASN A 358 5.14 13.71 -18.02
CA ASN A 358 4.77 13.69 -19.42
C ASN A 358 5.03 12.30 -20.03
N GLN A 359 4.15 11.34 -19.73
CA GLN A 359 4.26 9.98 -20.22
C GLN A 359 3.06 9.59 -21.09
N SER A 360 3.33 8.84 -22.15
CA SER A 360 2.29 8.28 -23.03
C SER A 360 1.62 7.03 -22.45
N PHE A 361 2.29 6.34 -21.52
CA PHE A 361 1.77 5.12 -20.90
C PHE A 361 0.55 5.41 -20.02
N ARG A 362 -0.49 4.61 -20.19
CA ARG A 362 -1.70 4.66 -19.39
C ARG A 362 -2.04 3.27 -18.89
N TYR A 363 -2.08 3.10 -17.58
CA TYR A 363 -2.39 1.82 -16.96
C TYR A 363 -3.90 1.54 -17.03
N ASP A 364 -4.28 0.44 -17.66
CA ASP A 364 -5.66 -0.04 -17.70
C ASP A 364 -5.94 -0.97 -16.51
N SER A 365 -6.56 -0.41 -15.47
CA SER A 365 -6.93 -1.15 -14.25
C SER A 365 -7.99 -2.23 -14.49
N ARG A 366 -8.81 -2.12 -15.57
CA ARG A 366 -9.83 -3.14 -15.89
C ARG A 366 -9.16 -4.37 -16.49
N LEU A 367 -8.29 -4.17 -17.47
CA LEU A 367 -7.50 -5.26 -18.05
C LEU A 367 -6.64 -5.94 -16.96
N ALA A 368 -6.02 -5.14 -16.10
CA ALA A 368 -5.24 -5.64 -14.96
C ALA A 368 -6.06 -6.56 -14.05
N ARG A 369 -7.26 -6.13 -13.67
CA ARG A 369 -8.18 -6.93 -12.86
C ARG A 369 -8.55 -8.24 -13.55
N ASP A 370 -8.87 -8.20 -14.85
CA ASP A 370 -9.38 -9.34 -15.60
C ASP A 370 -8.35 -10.46 -15.75
N ARG A 371 -7.04 -10.15 -15.80
CA ARG A 371 -5.96 -11.13 -15.95
C ARG A 371 -5.01 -11.25 -14.76
N ARG A 372 -5.29 -10.56 -13.64
CA ARG A 372 -4.46 -10.52 -12.43
C ARG A 372 -3.99 -11.91 -11.96
N GLU A 373 -4.93 -12.84 -11.80
CA GLU A 373 -4.61 -14.17 -11.28
C GLU A 373 -3.82 -15.01 -12.27
N ILE A 374 -4.06 -14.85 -13.56
CA ILE A 374 -3.32 -15.57 -14.62
C ILE A 374 -1.88 -15.05 -14.71
N VAL A 375 -1.69 -13.72 -14.71
CA VAL A 375 -0.34 -13.12 -14.72
C VAL A 375 0.46 -13.55 -13.49
N ALA A 376 -0.16 -13.54 -12.30
CA ALA A 376 0.49 -14.03 -11.09
C ALA A 376 0.86 -15.52 -11.18
N ALA A 377 -0.02 -16.34 -11.76
CA ALA A 377 0.23 -17.77 -11.89
C ALA A 377 1.32 -18.10 -12.93
N LEU A 378 1.32 -17.39 -14.06
CA LEU A 378 2.38 -17.52 -15.06
C LEU A 378 3.74 -17.08 -14.49
N ALA A 379 3.80 -15.90 -13.86
CA ALA A 379 5.02 -15.43 -13.22
C ALA A 379 5.51 -16.40 -12.13
N GLY A 380 4.58 -16.95 -11.33
CA GLY A 380 4.89 -17.98 -10.36
C GLY A 380 5.53 -19.21 -10.99
N ALA A 381 4.85 -19.81 -11.95
CA ALA A 381 5.29 -21.06 -12.57
C ALA A 381 6.54 -20.92 -13.43
N LEU A 382 6.69 -19.76 -14.13
CA LEU A 382 7.76 -19.58 -15.11
C LEU A 382 9.01 -18.92 -14.54
N LEU A 383 8.89 -18.10 -13.50
CA LEU A 383 10.00 -17.29 -12.99
C LEU A 383 10.38 -17.65 -11.56
N VAL A 384 9.38 -17.79 -10.66
CA VAL A 384 9.62 -17.99 -9.23
C VAL A 384 9.90 -19.46 -8.90
N ASP A 385 9.01 -20.36 -9.32
CA ASP A 385 9.12 -21.80 -9.00
C ASP A 385 10.20 -22.51 -9.84
N THR A 386 10.71 -21.84 -10.87
CA THR A 386 11.79 -22.30 -11.77
C THR A 386 13.02 -21.39 -11.70
N GLU A 387 13.17 -20.63 -10.62
CA GLU A 387 14.24 -19.66 -10.45
C GLU A 387 15.64 -20.26 -10.66
N PHE A 388 15.85 -21.48 -10.20
CA PHE A 388 17.12 -22.16 -10.34
C PHE A 388 17.45 -22.43 -11.83
N GLU A 389 16.56 -23.11 -12.56
CA GLU A 389 16.76 -23.46 -13.98
C GLU A 389 16.84 -22.20 -14.86
N LEU A 390 16.03 -21.18 -14.54
CA LEU A 390 16.08 -19.89 -15.24
C LEU A 390 17.46 -19.21 -15.09
N ARG A 391 18.00 -19.14 -13.89
CA ARG A 391 19.33 -18.55 -13.66
C ARG A 391 20.44 -19.34 -14.33
N GLU A 392 20.40 -20.66 -14.31
CA GLU A 392 21.38 -21.48 -15.02
C GLU A 392 21.32 -21.23 -16.55
N ALA A 393 20.11 -21.19 -17.12
CA ALA A 393 19.93 -20.86 -18.53
C ALA A 393 20.45 -19.46 -18.87
N TRP A 394 20.12 -18.48 -18.03
CA TRP A 394 20.55 -17.09 -18.23
C TRP A 394 22.07 -16.94 -18.16
N ARG A 395 22.72 -17.56 -17.17
CA ARG A 395 24.20 -17.57 -17.08
C ARG A 395 24.85 -18.21 -18.31
N ALA A 396 24.33 -19.33 -18.77
CA ALA A 396 24.84 -20.00 -19.97
C ALA A 396 24.64 -19.13 -21.22
N ILE A 397 23.51 -18.45 -21.37
CA ILE A 397 23.23 -17.48 -22.44
C ILE A 397 24.20 -16.30 -22.35
N ILE A 398 24.46 -15.74 -21.18
CA ILE A 398 25.46 -14.68 -20.99
C ILE A 398 26.84 -15.11 -21.43
N GLN A 399 27.27 -16.29 -21.04
CA GLN A 399 28.58 -16.84 -21.43
C GLN A 399 28.74 -17.00 -22.94
N ARG A 400 27.66 -17.22 -23.70
CA ARG A 400 27.63 -17.29 -25.15
C ARG A 400 27.41 -15.94 -25.83
N GLY A 401 27.39 -14.83 -25.10
CA GLY A 401 27.23 -13.48 -25.64
C GLY A 401 25.79 -12.96 -25.71
N ALA A 402 24.82 -13.70 -25.14
CA ALA A 402 23.41 -13.30 -24.99
C ALA A 402 22.78 -12.75 -26.28
N SER A 403 22.83 -13.51 -27.36
CA SER A 403 22.26 -13.14 -28.65
C SER A 403 20.76 -12.79 -28.56
N ALA A 404 20.26 -11.98 -29.49
CA ALA A 404 18.85 -11.62 -29.55
C ALA A 404 17.93 -12.86 -29.69
N ALA A 405 18.36 -13.86 -30.48
CA ALA A 405 17.61 -15.10 -30.64
C ALA A 405 17.50 -15.90 -29.33
N GLU A 406 18.57 -15.97 -28.55
CA GLU A 406 18.55 -16.65 -27.24
C GLU A 406 17.68 -15.93 -26.23
N ARG A 407 17.69 -14.58 -26.21
CA ARG A 407 16.81 -13.79 -25.35
C ARG A 407 15.33 -13.98 -25.69
N LEU A 408 15.01 -13.98 -26.99
CA LEU A 408 13.68 -14.27 -27.48
C LEU A 408 13.22 -15.68 -27.09
N ALA A 409 14.08 -16.69 -27.25
CA ALA A 409 13.79 -18.05 -26.83
C ALA A 409 13.60 -18.19 -25.31
N LEU A 410 14.40 -17.47 -24.53
CA LEU A 410 14.27 -17.43 -23.07
C LEU A 410 12.91 -16.85 -22.65
N GLY A 411 12.45 -15.77 -23.30
CA GLY A 411 11.21 -15.07 -23.00
C GLY A 411 9.95 -15.73 -23.57
N ARG A 412 10.07 -16.78 -24.39
CA ARG A 412 8.92 -17.46 -25.02
C ARG A 412 7.91 -17.94 -23.98
N MET A 413 6.62 -17.70 -24.24
CA MET A 413 5.53 -18.05 -23.36
C MET A 413 4.81 -19.33 -23.81
N PRO A 414 4.23 -20.11 -22.87
CA PRO A 414 3.44 -21.30 -23.20
C PRO A 414 2.05 -20.99 -23.75
N ILE A 415 1.58 -19.77 -23.57
CA ILE A 415 0.25 -19.30 -24.03
C ILE A 415 0.34 -17.85 -24.50
N SER A 416 -0.52 -17.51 -25.45
CA SER A 416 -0.74 -16.14 -25.91
C SER A 416 -1.58 -15.32 -24.93
N GLU A 417 -1.62 -13.99 -25.10
CA GLU A 417 -2.49 -13.11 -24.32
C GLU A 417 -3.98 -13.47 -24.46
N ALA A 418 -4.40 -13.79 -25.69
CA ALA A 418 -5.79 -14.17 -25.97
C ALA A 418 -6.21 -15.45 -25.23
N GLU A 419 -5.32 -16.45 -25.18
CA GLU A 419 -5.52 -17.69 -24.42
C GLU A 419 -5.56 -17.41 -22.92
N ALA A 420 -4.65 -16.57 -22.40
CA ALA A 420 -4.63 -16.17 -21.00
C ALA A 420 -5.95 -15.52 -20.58
N LEU A 421 -6.49 -14.58 -21.36
CA LEU A 421 -7.78 -13.95 -21.11
C LEU A 421 -8.95 -14.93 -21.22
N ALA A 422 -8.94 -15.84 -22.18
CA ALA A 422 -9.97 -16.86 -22.33
C ALA A 422 -9.99 -17.81 -21.10
N ILE A 423 -8.82 -18.27 -20.65
CA ILE A 423 -8.66 -19.10 -19.46
C ILE A 423 -9.15 -18.35 -18.20
N ALA A 424 -8.78 -17.09 -18.05
CA ALA A 424 -9.19 -16.26 -16.91
C ALA A 424 -10.72 -16.17 -16.79
N LYS A 425 -11.41 -15.99 -17.91
CA LYS A 425 -12.86 -15.83 -17.95
C LYS A 425 -13.62 -17.15 -17.77
N ALA A 426 -13.18 -18.21 -18.40
CA ALA A 426 -13.92 -19.47 -18.50
C ALA A 426 -13.59 -20.49 -17.41
N THR A 427 -12.31 -20.83 -17.24
CA THR A 427 -11.91 -22.05 -16.52
C THR A 427 -11.12 -21.80 -15.24
N TRP A 428 -10.60 -20.57 -15.04
CA TRP A 428 -9.73 -20.28 -13.92
C TRP A 428 -10.40 -20.40 -12.55
N LYS A 429 -11.74 -20.41 -12.48
CA LYS A 429 -12.51 -20.61 -11.25
C LYS A 429 -12.41 -22.05 -10.71
N ASP A 430 -12.17 -23.02 -11.59
CA ASP A 430 -11.95 -24.43 -11.19
C ASP A 430 -10.57 -24.62 -10.57
N ALA A 431 -10.53 -25.04 -9.30
CA ALA A 431 -9.27 -25.22 -8.56
C ALA A 431 -8.42 -26.35 -9.13
N GLY A 432 -9.06 -27.45 -9.56
CA GLY A 432 -8.38 -28.60 -10.16
C GLY A 432 -7.72 -28.22 -11.50
N TYR A 433 -8.44 -27.48 -12.34
CA TYR A 433 -7.90 -26.94 -13.58
C TYR A 433 -6.69 -26.02 -13.32
N ARG A 434 -6.84 -25.05 -12.41
CA ARG A 434 -5.74 -24.12 -12.04
C ARG A 434 -4.48 -24.86 -11.63
N ASN A 435 -4.61 -25.87 -10.77
CA ASN A 435 -3.44 -26.59 -10.25
C ASN A 435 -2.75 -27.40 -11.36
N ARG A 436 -3.52 -28.10 -12.20
CA ARG A 436 -2.96 -28.80 -13.36
C ARG A 436 -2.25 -27.86 -14.32
N GLN A 437 -2.86 -26.71 -14.61
CA GLN A 437 -2.30 -25.75 -15.53
C GLN A 437 -1.00 -25.13 -15.02
N LYS A 438 -0.93 -24.74 -13.73
CA LYS A 438 0.31 -24.24 -13.12
C LYS A 438 1.44 -25.25 -13.20
N LEU A 439 1.17 -26.53 -12.90
CA LEU A 439 2.16 -27.59 -13.02
C LEU A 439 2.62 -27.79 -14.48
N ALA A 440 1.69 -27.77 -15.44
CA ALA A 440 2.02 -27.87 -16.85
C ALA A 440 2.94 -26.72 -17.31
N TRP A 441 2.66 -25.49 -16.91
CA TRP A 441 3.52 -24.35 -17.21
C TRP A 441 4.88 -24.42 -16.53
N GLN A 442 4.94 -24.88 -15.29
CA GLN A 442 6.20 -25.09 -14.58
C GLN A 442 7.09 -26.13 -15.27
N PHE A 443 6.56 -27.30 -15.62
CA PHE A 443 7.30 -28.33 -16.35
C PHE A 443 7.76 -27.84 -17.71
N TRP A 444 6.91 -27.13 -18.44
CA TRP A 444 7.26 -26.54 -19.72
C TRP A 444 8.43 -25.53 -19.57
N ALA A 445 8.42 -24.69 -18.55
CA ALA A 445 9.48 -23.73 -18.28
C ALA A 445 10.79 -24.42 -17.89
N GLN A 446 10.75 -25.43 -17.01
CA GLN A 446 11.91 -26.21 -16.62
C GLN A 446 12.60 -26.84 -17.84
N GLU A 447 11.82 -27.46 -18.72
CA GLU A 447 12.37 -28.09 -19.93
C GLU A 447 12.99 -27.05 -20.87
N LYS A 448 12.27 -25.92 -21.10
CA LYS A 448 12.77 -24.79 -21.88
C LYS A 448 14.12 -24.30 -21.34
N TYR A 449 14.24 -24.04 -20.05
CA TYR A 449 15.46 -23.50 -19.44
C TYR A 449 16.61 -24.51 -19.47
N ARG A 450 16.35 -25.80 -19.20
CA ARG A 450 17.39 -26.86 -19.30
C ARG A 450 17.94 -26.99 -20.71
N ARG A 451 17.11 -26.90 -21.73
CA ARG A 451 17.54 -26.92 -23.14
C ARG A 451 18.40 -25.71 -23.51
N LEU A 452 17.95 -24.51 -23.10
CA LEU A 452 18.69 -23.28 -23.34
C LEU A 452 20.04 -23.25 -22.59
N ALA A 453 20.11 -23.77 -21.39
CA ALA A 453 21.37 -23.93 -20.67
C ALA A 453 22.40 -24.79 -21.43
N ARG A 454 21.92 -25.82 -22.14
CA ARG A 454 22.76 -26.71 -22.98
C ARG A 454 23.05 -26.15 -24.36
N GLY A 455 22.54 -24.96 -24.72
CA GLY A 455 22.69 -24.40 -26.06
C GLY A 455 21.79 -25.05 -27.12
N ILE A 456 20.79 -25.82 -26.69
CA ILE A 456 19.83 -26.47 -27.60
C ILE A 456 18.63 -25.52 -27.76
N GLY A 457 18.36 -25.10 -29.01
CA GLY A 457 17.20 -24.24 -29.30
C GLY A 457 15.89 -24.90 -28.85
N HIS A 458 14.90 -24.06 -28.52
CA HIS A 458 13.54 -24.53 -28.23
C HIS A 458 12.87 -24.92 -29.57
N PRO A 459 12.16 -26.08 -29.65
CA PRO A 459 11.41 -26.47 -30.84
C PRO A 459 10.29 -25.47 -31.18
#